data_dc92e9395a4a4ba6c8e51f9aead6feda
#
_entry.id   dc92e9395a4a4ba6c8e51f9aead6feda
#
_cell.length_a   1.000
_cell.length_b   1.000
_cell.length_c   1.000
_cell.angle_alpha   90.00
_cell.angle_beta   90.00
_cell.angle_gamma   90.00
#
_symmetry.space_group_name_H-M   'P 1'
#
loop_
_entity.id
_entity.type
_entity.pdbx_description
1 polymer ?
#
loop_
_entity_poly.entity_id
_entity_poly.type
_entity_poly.pdbx_seq_one_letter_code
_entity_poly.pdbx_strand_id
1 'polypeptide(L)'
;MTPSALHIAWAPMLPVWALGALAVLTLLVVGLGLFTRARGAWWRTGAALALLAALANPTLVAERREARPDIAVLVVDESPSQKIGNRLTETRRAAEQLAAKLPALPGVELRTVTVGGNVLTSEDGTRLMTQLDKALADVPRHRLAGVAVVTDGQVHDLPADAKDLLGAPLHVMLTGQKGEADRRLVIEKAPTYGLVGKPISMSIRVEDAAVAPGTPVQVTIRRDGGAEQRLTFVHGKLIQDVLA
;
A
#
# COMPACT_ATOMS: atom_id res chain seq x y z
N MET A 1 5.47 -8.34 -28.55
CA MET A 1 5.72 -7.07 -29.29
C MET A 1 4.36 -6.50 -29.67
N THR A 2 3.88 -5.50 -28.96
CA THR A 2 2.64 -4.80 -29.32
C THR A 2 2.90 -3.95 -30.55
N PRO A 3 2.03 -3.97 -31.56
CA PRO A 3 2.22 -3.17 -32.76
C PRO A 3 2.26 -1.69 -32.39
N SER A 4 3.33 -1.00 -32.80
CA SER A 4 3.40 0.45 -32.70
C SER A 4 2.29 1.04 -33.56
N ALA A 5 1.32 1.71 -32.97
CA ALA A 5 0.32 2.44 -33.72
C ALA A 5 0.99 3.68 -34.31
N LEU A 6 1.14 3.70 -35.63
CA LEU A 6 1.58 4.88 -36.37
C LEU A 6 0.33 5.73 -36.66
N HIS A 7 0.32 6.97 -36.20
CA HIS A 7 -0.74 7.91 -36.56
C HIS A 7 -0.13 9.27 -36.97
N ILE A 8 -0.81 9.96 -37.85
CA ILE A 8 -0.42 11.31 -38.26
C ILE A 8 -1.07 12.29 -37.29
N ALA A 9 -0.26 12.97 -36.52
CA ALA A 9 -0.69 14.08 -35.66
C ALA A 9 -0.44 15.40 -36.41
N TRP A 10 -1.33 16.35 -36.25
CA TRP A 10 -1.19 17.68 -36.82
C TRP A 10 -0.69 18.62 -35.70
N ALA A 11 0.51 19.18 -35.90
CA ALA A 11 1.09 20.13 -34.94
C ALA A 11 1.33 21.47 -35.67
N PRO A 12 0.25 22.22 -35.98
CA PRO A 12 0.33 23.40 -36.83
C PRO A 12 1.23 24.48 -36.21
N MET A 13 2.10 25.08 -37.05
CA MET A 13 3.02 26.15 -36.62
C MET A 13 2.31 27.48 -36.38
N LEU A 14 1.10 27.65 -36.89
CA LEU A 14 0.26 28.83 -36.72
C LEU A 14 -1.08 28.46 -36.06
N PRO A 15 -1.73 29.42 -35.40
CA PRO A 15 -3.09 29.20 -34.88
C PRO A 15 -4.03 28.75 -36.02
N VAL A 16 -4.96 27.84 -35.73
CA VAL A 16 -5.87 27.25 -36.74
C VAL A 16 -6.63 28.30 -37.55
N TRP A 17 -7.04 29.41 -36.91
CA TRP A 17 -7.71 30.51 -37.60
C TRP A 17 -6.80 31.20 -38.64
N ALA A 18 -5.49 31.35 -38.35
CA ALA A 18 -4.53 31.95 -39.25
C ALA A 18 -4.25 31.03 -40.47
N LEU A 19 -4.13 29.72 -40.23
CA LEU A 19 -4.04 28.73 -41.31
C LEU A 19 -5.30 28.74 -42.17
N GLY A 20 -6.48 28.85 -41.59
CA GLY A 20 -7.74 28.97 -42.29
C GLY A 20 -7.79 30.22 -43.19
N ALA A 21 -7.39 31.39 -42.64
CA ALA A 21 -7.32 32.61 -43.38
C ALA A 21 -6.32 32.52 -44.57
N LEU A 22 -5.16 31.93 -44.31
CA LEU A 22 -4.13 31.73 -45.36
C LEU A 22 -4.61 30.74 -46.46
N ALA A 23 -5.33 29.69 -46.10
CA ALA A 23 -5.96 28.77 -47.03
C ALA A 23 -6.99 29.45 -47.92
N VAL A 24 -7.85 30.27 -47.35
CA VAL A 24 -8.85 31.06 -48.08
C VAL A 24 -8.17 32.05 -49.03
N LEU A 25 -7.16 32.79 -48.57
CA LEU A 25 -6.38 33.70 -49.41
C LEU A 25 -5.72 32.97 -50.58
N THR A 26 -5.12 31.79 -50.31
CA THR A 26 -4.52 30.91 -51.31
C THR A 26 -5.53 30.48 -52.37
N LEU A 27 -6.74 30.06 -51.94
CA LEU A 27 -7.81 29.67 -52.86
C LEU A 27 -8.26 30.83 -53.75
N LEU A 28 -8.36 32.03 -53.23
CA LEU A 28 -8.71 33.24 -54.00
C LEU A 28 -7.66 33.58 -55.04
N VAL A 29 -6.36 33.56 -54.66
CA VAL A 29 -5.26 33.87 -55.57
C VAL A 29 -5.12 32.80 -56.66
N VAL A 30 -5.24 31.55 -56.28
CA VAL A 30 -5.20 30.42 -57.22
C VAL A 30 -6.38 30.46 -58.18
N GLY A 31 -7.59 30.68 -57.64
CA GLY A 31 -8.82 30.79 -58.44
C GLY A 31 -8.74 31.94 -59.46
N LEU A 32 -8.24 33.09 -59.06
CA LEU A 32 -8.04 34.24 -59.96
C LEU A 32 -6.97 33.92 -61.05
N GLY A 33 -5.87 33.29 -60.65
CA GLY A 33 -4.80 32.89 -61.57
C GLY A 33 -5.25 31.89 -62.63
N LEU A 34 -6.09 30.92 -62.25
CA LEU A 34 -6.71 29.98 -63.19
C LEU A 34 -7.73 30.61 -64.11
N PHE A 35 -8.57 31.52 -63.56
CA PHE A 35 -9.56 32.23 -64.33
C PHE A 35 -8.95 33.10 -65.38
N THR A 36 -7.86 33.82 -65.07
CA THR A 36 -7.11 34.66 -66.01
C THR A 36 -6.16 33.89 -66.94
N ARG A 37 -6.11 32.56 -66.85
CA ARG A 37 -5.20 31.67 -67.59
C ARG A 37 -3.73 32.13 -67.52
N ALA A 38 -3.31 32.65 -66.36
CA ALA A 38 -1.95 33.15 -66.16
C ALA A 38 -0.89 32.10 -66.42
N ARG A 39 0.14 32.45 -67.19
CA ARG A 39 1.28 31.54 -67.42
C ARG A 39 1.95 31.18 -66.10
N GLY A 40 2.12 29.88 -65.80
CA GLY A 40 2.74 29.39 -64.58
C GLY A 40 1.76 29.29 -63.35
N ALA A 41 0.44 29.40 -63.54
CA ALA A 41 -0.53 29.24 -62.45
C ALA A 41 -0.37 27.92 -61.71
N TRP A 42 -0.12 26.83 -62.39
CA TRP A 42 0.09 25.50 -61.83
C TRP A 42 1.29 25.42 -60.88
N TRP A 43 2.42 26.05 -61.20
CA TRP A 43 3.59 26.10 -60.32
C TRP A 43 3.35 26.92 -59.08
N ARG A 44 2.61 28.00 -59.15
CA ARG A 44 2.22 28.83 -58.01
C ARG A 44 1.24 28.09 -57.10
N THR A 45 0.29 27.36 -57.66
CA THR A 45 -0.63 26.53 -56.93
C THR A 45 0.11 25.43 -56.17
N GLY A 46 1.02 24.72 -56.83
CA GLY A 46 1.85 23.69 -56.20
C GLY A 46 2.68 24.23 -55.04
N ALA A 47 3.33 25.38 -55.23
CA ALA A 47 4.13 26.02 -54.19
C ALA A 47 3.26 26.47 -52.99
N ALA A 48 2.07 27.01 -53.23
CA ALA A 48 1.17 27.44 -52.19
C ALA A 48 0.61 26.26 -51.37
N LEU A 49 0.24 25.16 -52.01
CA LEU A 49 -0.18 23.93 -51.37
C LEU A 49 0.95 23.30 -50.54
N ALA A 50 2.18 23.27 -51.09
CA ALA A 50 3.33 22.78 -50.34
C ALA A 50 3.62 23.64 -49.08
N LEU A 51 3.50 24.95 -49.20
CA LEU A 51 3.65 25.87 -48.07
C LEU A 51 2.57 25.65 -47.00
N LEU A 52 1.30 25.51 -47.38
CA LEU A 52 0.21 25.20 -46.46
C LEU A 52 0.43 23.86 -45.80
N ALA A 53 0.84 22.83 -46.51
CA ALA A 53 1.16 21.53 -45.96
C ALA A 53 2.35 21.60 -44.97
N ALA A 54 3.39 22.38 -45.30
CA ALA A 54 4.51 22.60 -44.40
C ALA A 54 4.10 23.35 -43.11
N LEU A 55 3.24 24.36 -43.23
CA LEU A 55 2.72 25.11 -42.06
C LEU A 55 1.75 24.28 -41.21
N ALA A 56 1.01 23.37 -41.82
CA ALA A 56 0.16 22.41 -41.13
C ALA A 56 0.98 21.36 -40.33
N ASN A 57 2.25 21.22 -40.65
CA ASN A 57 3.25 20.41 -39.96
C ASN A 57 2.75 19.01 -39.58
N PRO A 58 2.44 18.14 -40.57
CA PRO A 58 2.05 16.77 -40.26
C PRO A 58 3.24 16.02 -39.64
N THR A 59 3.07 15.54 -38.40
CA THR A 59 4.09 14.77 -37.70
C THR A 59 3.70 13.31 -37.64
N LEU A 60 4.61 12.41 -37.93
CA LEU A 60 4.41 10.98 -37.78
C LEU A 60 4.74 10.61 -36.35
N VAL A 61 3.72 10.27 -35.58
CA VAL A 61 3.89 9.85 -34.19
C VAL A 61 3.86 8.32 -34.13
N ALA A 62 4.99 7.74 -33.72
CA ALA A 62 5.09 6.32 -33.40
C ALA A 62 4.86 6.16 -31.88
N GLU A 63 3.68 5.73 -31.48
CA GLU A 63 3.36 5.45 -30.08
C GLU A 63 3.93 4.06 -29.73
N ARG A 64 4.97 4.05 -28.90
CA ARG A 64 5.55 2.83 -28.34
C ARG A 64 4.99 2.62 -26.95
N ARG A 65 4.03 1.73 -26.81
CA ARG A 65 3.52 1.32 -25.50
C ARG A 65 4.39 0.22 -24.94
N GLU A 66 5.16 0.55 -23.93
CA GLU A 66 5.84 -0.45 -23.12
C GLU A 66 4.90 -0.87 -21.99
N ALA A 67 4.49 -2.14 -22.00
CA ALA A 67 3.74 -2.70 -20.88
C ALA A 67 4.68 -2.77 -19.67
N ARG A 68 4.43 -1.92 -18.69
CA ARG A 68 5.11 -2.01 -17.40
C ARG A 68 4.36 -3.03 -16.54
N PRO A 69 5.06 -3.86 -15.75
CA PRO A 69 4.42 -4.83 -14.89
C PRO A 69 3.54 -4.12 -13.84
N ASP A 70 2.42 -4.74 -13.52
CA ASP A 70 1.58 -4.33 -12.41
C ASP A 70 2.27 -4.71 -11.08
N ILE A 71 1.99 -3.97 -10.01
CA ILE A 71 2.65 -4.15 -8.72
C ILE A 71 1.69 -4.86 -7.78
N ALA A 72 2.07 -6.04 -7.30
CA ALA A 72 1.42 -6.71 -6.18
C ALA A 72 2.20 -6.42 -4.89
N VAL A 73 1.52 -6.02 -3.83
CA VAL A 73 2.16 -5.73 -2.54
C VAL A 73 1.82 -6.83 -1.55
N LEU A 74 2.85 -7.45 -0.97
CA LEU A 74 2.72 -8.42 0.10
C LEU A 74 3.15 -7.78 1.42
N VAL A 75 2.21 -7.64 2.35
CA VAL A 75 2.46 -7.12 3.69
C VAL A 75 2.54 -8.30 4.66
N VAL A 76 3.65 -8.40 5.36
CA VAL A 76 3.93 -9.45 6.35
C VAL A 76 3.98 -8.83 7.73
N ASP A 77 3.08 -9.25 8.59
CA ASP A 77 3.01 -8.79 9.96
C ASP A 77 3.94 -9.62 10.85
N GLU A 78 5.01 -9.00 11.38
CA GLU A 78 5.92 -9.56 12.36
C GLU A 78 5.84 -8.82 13.71
N SER A 79 4.68 -8.25 14.03
CA SER A 79 4.43 -7.57 15.29
C SER A 79 4.58 -8.50 16.50
N PRO A 80 4.70 -7.97 17.72
CA PRO A 80 4.82 -8.79 18.93
C PRO A 80 3.68 -9.79 19.12
N SER A 81 2.46 -9.49 18.65
CA SER A 81 1.30 -10.40 18.71
C SER A 81 1.51 -11.69 17.92
N GLN A 82 2.34 -11.65 16.85
CA GLN A 82 2.71 -12.82 16.06
C GLN A 82 3.65 -13.80 16.79
N LYS A 83 4.26 -13.38 17.91
CA LYS A 83 5.14 -14.25 18.71
C LYS A 83 4.38 -15.23 19.61
N ILE A 84 3.05 -15.16 19.64
CA ILE A 84 2.19 -16.05 20.39
C ILE A 84 2.03 -17.36 19.61
N GLY A 85 2.24 -18.50 20.27
CA GLY A 85 2.11 -19.81 19.66
C GLY A 85 2.96 -20.01 18.39
N ASN A 86 2.34 -20.49 17.34
CA ASN A 86 2.99 -20.77 16.05
C ASN A 86 2.72 -19.69 14.99
N ARG A 87 2.05 -18.57 15.33
CA ARG A 87 1.61 -17.55 14.38
C ARG A 87 2.72 -17.03 13.49
N LEU A 88 3.88 -16.69 14.06
CA LEU A 88 5.02 -16.19 13.30
C LEU A 88 5.53 -17.20 12.25
N THR A 89 5.54 -18.47 12.61
CA THR A 89 5.96 -19.55 11.67
C THR A 89 4.94 -19.70 10.54
N GLU A 90 3.65 -19.63 10.86
CA GLU A 90 2.56 -19.68 9.86
C GLU A 90 2.60 -18.46 8.95
N THR A 91 2.78 -17.26 9.50
CA THR A 91 2.91 -16.00 8.77
C THR A 91 4.07 -16.06 7.78
N ARG A 92 5.25 -16.49 8.22
CA ARG A 92 6.42 -16.60 7.36
C ARG A 92 6.21 -17.64 6.25
N ARG A 93 5.67 -18.80 6.58
CA ARG A 93 5.38 -19.85 5.61
C ARG A 93 4.37 -19.36 4.55
N ALA A 94 3.32 -18.66 4.96
CA ALA A 94 2.34 -18.10 4.04
C ALA A 94 2.96 -17.03 3.16
N ALA A 95 3.77 -16.14 3.74
CA ALA A 95 4.48 -15.10 3.01
C ALA A 95 5.46 -15.67 1.98
N GLU A 96 6.23 -16.71 2.35
CA GLU A 96 7.14 -17.41 1.43
C GLU A 96 6.40 -18.06 0.27
N GLN A 97 5.26 -18.70 0.53
CA GLN A 97 4.44 -19.30 -0.53
C GLN A 97 3.89 -18.26 -1.50
N LEU A 98 3.45 -17.10 -1.01
CA LEU A 98 3.00 -16.00 -1.84
C LEU A 98 4.15 -15.36 -2.61
N ALA A 99 5.28 -15.14 -1.94
CA ALA A 99 6.49 -14.61 -2.57
C ALA A 99 7.03 -15.49 -3.70
N ALA A 100 6.82 -16.80 -3.62
CA ALA A 100 7.19 -17.73 -4.69
C ALA A 100 6.17 -17.73 -5.84
N LYS A 101 4.87 -17.58 -5.55
CA LYS A 101 3.80 -17.73 -6.55
C LYS A 101 3.48 -16.44 -7.29
N LEU A 102 3.48 -15.28 -6.63
CA LEU A 102 3.07 -14.01 -7.22
C LEU A 102 4.00 -13.56 -8.38
N PRO A 103 5.33 -13.64 -8.27
CA PRO A 103 6.21 -13.30 -9.39
C PRO A 103 6.13 -14.25 -10.59
N ALA A 104 5.57 -15.46 -10.39
CA ALA A 104 5.33 -16.40 -11.49
C ALA A 104 4.16 -15.97 -12.39
N LEU A 105 3.34 -15.01 -11.96
CA LEU A 105 2.27 -14.44 -12.77
C LEU A 105 2.87 -13.49 -13.82
N PRO A 106 2.45 -13.61 -15.09
CA PRO A 106 2.97 -12.76 -16.15
C PRO A 106 2.59 -11.30 -15.92
N GLY A 107 3.56 -10.41 -16.02
CA GLY A 107 3.34 -8.96 -15.88
C GLY A 107 3.11 -8.47 -14.46
N VAL A 108 3.49 -9.25 -13.43
CA VAL A 108 3.40 -8.86 -12.02
C VAL A 108 4.79 -8.69 -11.41
N GLU A 109 5.00 -7.56 -10.76
CA GLU A 109 6.15 -7.26 -9.91
C GLU A 109 5.73 -7.34 -8.45
N LEU A 110 6.43 -8.12 -7.63
CA LEU A 110 6.13 -8.25 -6.21
C LEU A 110 6.95 -7.26 -5.38
N ARG A 111 6.27 -6.52 -4.50
CA ARG A 111 6.88 -5.77 -3.39
C ARG A 111 6.49 -6.39 -2.06
N THR A 112 7.47 -6.72 -1.25
CA THR A 112 7.23 -7.23 0.12
C THR A 112 7.56 -6.15 1.14
N VAL A 113 6.65 -5.95 2.09
CA VAL A 113 6.75 -5.00 3.20
C VAL A 113 6.57 -5.75 4.50
N THR A 114 7.54 -5.67 5.40
CA THR A 114 7.44 -6.27 6.73
C THR A 114 7.09 -5.19 7.76
N VAL A 115 6.06 -5.45 8.55
CA VAL A 115 5.56 -4.54 9.59
C VAL A 115 5.86 -5.14 10.97
N GLY A 116 6.28 -4.32 11.92
CA GLY A 116 6.43 -4.73 13.33
C GLY A 116 7.76 -5.33 13.74
N GLY A 117 8.73 -5.56 12.81
CA GLY A 117 9.99 -6.27 13.13
C GLY A 117 10.95 -5.53 14.07
N ASN A 118 10.81 -4.24 14.28
CA ASN A 118 11.85 -3.42 14.97
C ASN A 118 11.32 -2.37 15.96
N VAL A 119 10.09 -2.49 16.45
CA VAL A 119 9.54 -1.50 17.37
C VAL A 119 9.59 -2.02 18.81
N LEU A 120 10.65 -1.67 19.52
CA LEU A 120 10.83 -1.92 20.96
C LEU A 120 9.92 -1.06 21.86
N THR A 121 9.18 -0.12 21.27
CA THR A 121 8.37 0.86 21.99
C THR A 121 7.09 1.14 21.23
N SER A 122 6.05 0.33 21.41
CA SER A 122 4.73 0.87 21.16
C SER A 122 3.67 0.16 21.97
N GLU A 123 3.17 0.87 22.96
CA GLU A 123 1.86 0.67 23.55
C GLU A 123 0.73 0.90 22.50
N ASP A 124 1.09 1.40 21.31
CA ASP A 124 0.17 1.84 20.25
C ASP A 124 -0.28 0.74 19.27
N GLY A 125 0.08 -0.51 19.49
CA GLY A 125 -0.32 -1.63 18.60
C GLY A 125 0.29 -1.61 17.19
N THR A 126 -0.19 -2.50 16.32
CA THR A 126 0.32 -2.62 14.96
C THR A 126 -0.29 -1.57 14.04
N ARG A 127 0.55 -0.65 13.53
CA ARG A 127 0.16 0.38 12.54
C ARG A 127 0.42 -0.11 11.11
N LEU A 128 -0.38 -1.07 10.69
CA LEU A 128 -0.24 -1.75 9.40
C LEU A 128 -0.56 -0.81 8.23
N MET A 129 -1.67 -0.05 8.33
CA MET A 129 -2.11 0.84 7.26
C MET A 129 -1.12 1.99 7.03
N THR A 130 -0.57 2.56 8.09
CA THR A 130 0.46 3.60 7.99
C THR A 130 1.72 3.11 7.26
N GLN A 131 2.14 1.87 7.48
CA GLN A 131 3.29 1.29 6.80
C GLN A 131 2.95 0.93 5.34
N LEU A 132 1.75 0.45 5.09
CA LEU A 132 1.26 0.20 3.74
C LEU A 132 1.21 1.49 2.91
N ASP A 133 0.68 2.59 3.46
CA ASP A 133 0.64 3.88 2.78
C ASP A 133 2.04 4.38 2.40
N LYS A 134 3.02 4.23 3.30
CA LYS A 134 4.42 4.55 3.01
C LYS A 134 4.98 3.70 1.87
N ALA A 135 4.66 2.40 1.87
CA ALA A 135 5.12 1.47 0.84
C ALA A 135 4.48 1.72 -0.53
N LEU A 136 3.29 2.31 -0.55
CA LEU A 136 2.54 2.66 -1.75
C LEU A 136 2.80 4.09 -2.24
N ALA A 137 3.53 4.92 -1.50
CA ALA A 137 3.72 6.33 -1.81
C ALA A 137 4.32 6.58 -3.21
N ASP A 138 5.15 5.68 -3.69
CA ASP A 138 5.79 5.73 -5.02
C ASP A 138 5.11 4.83 -6.08
N VAL A 139 4.02 4.14 -5.70
CA VAL A 139 3.27 3.25 -6.60
C VAL A 139 2.10 3.99 -7.24
N PRO A 140 2.10 4.17 -8.57
CA PRO A 140 0.94 4.72 -9.24
C PRO A 140 -0.28 3.82 -9.06
N ARG A 141 -1.41 4.37 -8.64
CA ARG A 141 -2.63 3.59 -8.34
C ARG A 141 -3.10 2.70 -9.49
N HIS A 142 -2.92 3.14 -10.73
CA HIS A 142 -3.29 2.35 -11.92
C HIS A 142 -2.37 1.15 -12.19
N ARG A 143 -1.23 1.05 -11.48
CA ARG A 143 -0.31 -0.08 -11.55
C ARG A 143 -0.44 -1.02 -10.36
N LEU A 144 -1.24 -0.68 -9.35
CA LEU A 144 -1.45 -1.53 -8.19
C LEU A 144 -2.42 -2.66 -8.55
N ALA A 145 -1.89 -3.87 -8.71
CA ALA A 145 -2.68 -5.07 -9.00
C ALA A 145 -3.51 -5.53 -7.80
N GLY A 146 -2.94 -5.39 -6.60
CA GLY A 146 -3.59 -5.75 -5.34
C GLY A 146 -2.62 -5.78 -4.18
N VAL A 147 -3.19 -5.90 -2.98
CA VAL A 147 -2.45 -6.01 -1.72
C VAL A 147 -2.84 -7.31 -1.03
N ALA A 148 -1.85 -8.12 -0.67
CA ALA A 148 -2.02 -9.29 0.18
C ALA A 148 -1.42 -9.00 1.55
N VAL A 149 -2.18 -9.20 2.61
CA VAL A 149 -1.74 -8.99 4.00
C VAL A 149 -1.78 -10.30 4.73
N VAL A 150 -0.69 -10.67 5.39
CA VAL A 150 -0.60 -11.83 6.29
C VAL A 150 -0.45 -11.32 7.71
N THR A 151 -1.49 -11.46 8.53
CA THR A 151 -1.57 -10.90 9.89
C THR A 151 -2.47 -11.75 10.78
N ASP A 152 -2.40 -11.58 12.10
CA ASP A 152 -3.36 -12.16 13.06
C ASP A 152 -4.66 -11.35 13.18
N GLY A 153 -4.77 -10.25 12.43
CA GLY A 153 -5.95 -9.38 12.41
C GLY A 153 -5.96 -8.30 13.50
N GLN A 154 -4.94 -8.20 14.34
CA GLN A 154 -4.83 -7.14 15.35
C GLN A 154 -4.27 -5.86 14.74
N VAL A 155 -5.06 -5.21 13.87
CA VAL A 155 -4.71 -3.96 13.20
C VAL A 155 -5.39 -2.81 13.91
N HIS A 156 -4.60 -1.83 14.40
CA HIS A 156 -5.11 -0.73 15.23
C HIS A 156 -5.37 0.57 14.46
N ASP A 157 -4.85 0.68 13.24
CA ASP A 157 -4.96 1.87 12.41
C ASP A 157 -5.85 1.67 11.17
N LEU A 158 -6.83 0.75 11.25
CA LEU A 158 -7.77 0.51 10.15
C LEU A 158 -8.80 1.64 10.09
N PRO A 159 -8.88 2.40 8.99
CA PRO A 159 -9.88 3.43 8.84
C PRO A 159 -11.28 2.83 8.64
N ALA A 160 -12.32 3.57 9.08
CA ALA A 160 -13.71 3.12 8.97
C ALA A 160 -14.15 2.84 7.51
N ASP A 161 -13.58 3.56 6.55
CA ASP A 161 -13.90 3.49 5.12
C ASP A 161 -12.80 2.76 4.31
N ALA A 162 -12.25 1.68 4.85
CA ALA A 162 -11.12 0.96 4.25
C ALA A 162 -11.41 0.38 2.84
N LYS A 163 -12.68 0.24 2.45
CA LYS A 163 -13.08 -0.43 1.19
C LYS A 163 -12.54 0.25 -0.07
N ASP A 164 -12.41 1.57 -0.06
CA ASP A 164 -12.04 2.35 -1.26
C ASP A 164 -10.63 2.97 -1.17
N LEU A 165 -9.94 2.74 -0.06
CA LEU A 165 -8.68 3.44 0.23
C LEU A 165 -7.57 3.12 -0.78
N LEU A 166 -7.49 1.90 -1.25
CA LEU A 166 -6.40 1.41 -2.07
C LEU A 166 -6.67 1.52 -3.58
N GLY A 167 -7.94 1.57 -4.00
CA GLY A 167 -8.32 1.49 -5.40
C GLY A 167 -7.93 0.15 -6.07
N ALA A 168 -7.57 -0.86 -5.26
CA ALA A 168 -7.16 -2.20 -5.67
C ALA A 168 -7.66 -3.24 -4.67
N PRO A 169 -7.80 -4.52 -5.06
CA PRO A 169 -8.26 -5.57 -4.15
C PRO A 169 -7.30 -5.78 -2.99
N LEU A 170 -7.87 -5.91 -1.79
CA LEU A 170 -7.17 -6.25 -0.56
C LEU A 170 -7.54 -7.68 -0.15
N HIS A 171 -6.54 -8.56 -0.06
CA HIS A 171 -6.67 -9.93 0.40
C HIS A 171 -5.99 -10.07 1.76
N VAL A 172 -6.73 -10.53 2.76
CA VAL A 172 -6.20 -10.74 4.11
C VAL A 172 -6.15 -12.23 4.40
N MET A 173 -4.96 -12.71 4.76
CA MET A 173 -4.73 -14.06 5.25
C MET A 173 -4.51 -13.99 6.74
N LEU A 174 -5.48 -14.51 7.50
CA LEU A 174 -5.42 -14.54 8.95
C LEU A 174 -4.60 -15.73 9.41
N THR A 175 -3.65 -15.47 10.31
CA THR A 175 -2.83 -16.47 11.01
C THR A 175 -3.32 -16.61 12.45
N GLY A 176 -3.08 -17.77 13.05
CA GLY A 176 -3.59 -18.12 14.36
C GLY A 176 -4.95 -18.85 14.32
N GLN A 177 -5.34 -19.40 15.43
CA GLN A 177 -6.56 -20.22 15.57
C GLN A 177 -7.60 -19.47 16.42
N LYS A 178 -8.87 -19.67 16.08
CA LYS A 178 -9.97 -19.14 16.90
C LYS A 178 -9.93 -19.79 18.30
N GLY A 179 -9.85 -18.94 19.35
CA GLY A 179 -9.75 -19.42 20.73
C GLY A 179 -8.34 -19.84 21.15
N GLU A 180 -7.31 -19.41 20.42
CA GLU A 180 -5.92 -19.59 20.82
C GLU A 180 -5.67 -18.94 22.19
N ALA A 181 -4.88 -19.63 23.02
CA ALA A 181 -4.56 -19.13 24.36
C ALA A 181 -3.70 -17.87 24.27
N ASP A 182 -4.29 -16.73 24.52
CA ASP A 182 -3.63 -15.43 24.64
C ASP A 182 -3.70 -14.98 26.09
N ARG A 183 -2.76 -15.51 26.89
CA ARG A 183 -2.69 -15.14 28.30
C ARG A 183 -1.82 -13.93 28.49
N ARG A 184 -2.42 -12.85 28.99
CA ARG A 184 -1.71 -11.61 29.30
C ARG A 184 -1.91 -11.18 30.74
N LEU A 185 -0.89 -10.54 31.28
CA LEU A 185 -0.92 -9.88 32.56
C LEU A 185 -1.18 -8.39 32.33
N VAL A 186 -2.28 -7.90 32.86
CA VAL A 186 -2.64 -6.48 32.82
C VAL A 186 -2.28 -5.85 34.17
N ILE A 187 -1.45 -4.82 34.15
CA ILE A 187 -1.14 -4.03 35.33
C ILE A 187 -2.15 -2.88 35.38
N GLU A 188 -3.12 -2.98 36.26
CA GLU A 188 -4.16 -1.97 36.43
C GLU A 188 -3.66 -0.75 37.21
N LYS A 189 -2.87 -1.02 38.24
CA LYS A 189 -2.31 0.02 39.08
C LYS A 189 -0.95 -0.40 39.62
N ALA A 190 0.05 0.40 39.37
CA ALA A 190 1.35 0.26 40.00
C ALA A 190 1.88 1.64 40.42
N PRO A 191 2.50 1.77 41.59
CA PRO A 191 3.14 3.02 42.00
C PRO A 191 4.40 3.26 41.15
N THR A 192 4.65 4.51 40.78
CA THR A 192 5.82 4.91 40.01
C THR A 192 7.11 4.96 40.84
N TYR A 193 6.98 5.01 42.17
CA TYR A 193 8.10 4.99 43.09
C TYR A 193 7.69 4.31 44.40
N GLY A 194 8.67 3.80 45.12
CA GLY A 194 8.47 3.21 46.46
C GLY A 194 9.51 3.73 47.44
N LEU A 195 9.16 3.74 48.73
CA LEU A 195 10.11 4.05 49.79
C LEU A 195 10.75 2.75 50.29
N VAL A 196 12.08 2.78 50.41
CA VAL A 196 12.83 1.62 50.93
C VAL A 196 12.30 1.18 52.29
N GLY A 197 12.00 -0.09 52.43
CA GLY A 197 11.46 -0.65 53.68
C GLY A 197 9.95 -0.44 53.89
N LYS A 198 9.21 0.13 52.94
CA LYS A 198 7.77 0.19 52.96
C LYS A 198 7.12 -0.72 51.95
N PRO A 199 6.00 -1.39 52.28
CA PRO A 199 5.31 -2.25 51.32
C PRO A 199 4.73 -1.44 50.18
N ILE A 200 4.82 -2.00 48.97
CA ILE A 200 4.23 -1.45 47.74
C ILE A 200 3.05 -2.33 47.34
N SER A 201 1.91 -1.73 47.02
CA SER A 201 0.76 -2.47 46.50
C SER A 201 0.62 -2.25 45.02
N MET A 202 0.45 -3.34 44.26
CA MET A 202 0.23 -3.36 42.84
C MET A 202 -1.03 -4.14 42.53
N SER A 203 -1.87 -3.62 41.63
CA SER A 203 -3.08 -4.31 41.19
C SER A 203 -2.84 -4.89 39.78
N ILE A 204 -2.99 -6.19 39.65
CA ILE A 204 -2.80 -6.92 38.43
C ILE A 204 -4.03 -7.78 38.10
N ARG A 205 -4.27 -8.01 36.83
CA ARG A 205 -5.32 -8.90 36.35
C ARG A 205 -4.73 -9.83 35.27
N VAL A 206 -5.13 -11.09 35.33
CA VAL A 206 -4.79 -12.07 34.27
C VAL A 206 -5.99 -12.18 33.34
N GLU A 207 -5.74 -11.98 32.06
CA GLU A 207 -6.71 -12.17 30.99
C GLU A 207 -6.24 -13.32 30.11
N ASP A 208 -7.18 -14.19 29.74
CA ASP A 208 -6.93 -15.33 28.83
C ASP A 208 -8.24 -15.68 28.11
N ALA A 209 -8.31 -15.39 26.80
CA ALA A 209 -9.52 -15.61 26.02
C ALA A 209 -9.93 -17.09 25.91
N ALA A 210 -8.97 -18.01 26.09
CA ALA A 210 -9.20 -19.46 26.02
C ALA A 210 -9.67 -20.07 27.34
N VAL A 211 -9.65 -19.30 28.43
CA VAL A 211 -9.94 -19.81 29.79
C VAL A 211 -11.21 -19.19 30.32
N ALA A 212 -12.10 -20.01 30.86
CA ALA A 212 -13.35 -19.53 31.46
C ALA A 212 -13.10 -18.61 32.66
N PRO A 213 -13.89 -17.54 32.85
CA PRO A 213 -13.82 -16.72 34.04
C PRO A 213 -13.97 -17.58 35.32
N GLY A 214 -13.18 -17.28 36.34
CA GLY A 214 -13.18 -18.05 37.59
C GLY A 214 -12.15 -19.18 37.65
N THR A 215 -11.47 -19.51 36.57
CA THR A 215 -10.45 -20.56 36.57
C THR A 215 -9.18 -20.12 37.31
N PRO A 216 -8.57 -20.99 38.15
CA PRO A 216 -7.32 -20.67 38.84
C PRO A 216 -6.15 -20.62 37.85
N VAL A 217 -5.33 -19.56 37.94
CA VAL A 217 -4.15 -19.32 37.10
C VAL A 217 -2.95 -19.08 38.00
N GLN A 218 -1.81 -19.64 37.66
CA GLN A 218 -0.58 -19.40 38.41
C GLN A 218 0.18 -18.19 37.82
N VAL A 219 0.56 -17.27 38.72
CA VAL A 219 1.43 -16.14 38.42
C VAL A 219 2.69 -16.27 39.27
N THR A 220 3.84 -16.13 38.61
CA THR A 220 5.15 -16.14 39.28
C THR A 220 5.65 -14.72 39.45
N ILE A 221 5.93 -14.31 40.68
CA ILE A 221 6.52 -13.02 41.00
C ILE A 221 7.95 -13.24 41.43
N ARG A 222 8.88 -12.47 40.84
CA ARG A 222 10.28 -12.44 41.24
C ARG A 222 10.63 -10.98 41.58
N ARG A 223 11.18 -10.74 42.72
CA ARG A 223 11.63 -9.43 43.18
C ARG A 223 13.15 -9.37 43.21
N ASP A 224 13.73 -8.36 42.61
CA ASP A 224 15.18 -8.06 42.59
C ASP A 224 16.09 -9.27 42.26
N GLY A 225 15.61 -10.16 41.39
CA GLY A 225 16.34 -11.40 41.07
C GLY A 225 16.34 -12.45 42.16
N GLY A 226 15.58 -12.26 43.23
CA GLY A 226 15.43 -13.20 44.32
C GLY A 226 14.61 -14.45 44.01
N ALA A 227 14.17 -15.16 45.01
CA ALA A 227 13.38 -16.39 44.88
C ALA A 227 12.04 -16.13 44.18
N GLU A 228 11.62 -17.10 43.38
CA GLU A 228 10.32 -17.08 42.72
C GLU A 228 9.19 -17.38 43.71
N GLN A 229 8.23 -16.51 43.81
CA GLN A 229 7.02 -16.74 44.57
C GLN A 229 5.88 -17.06 43.59
N ARG A 230 5.25 -18.23 43.76
CA ARG A 230 4.11 -18.65 42.94
C ARG A 230 2.83 -18.35 43.69
N LEU A 231 1.96 -17.58 43.06
CA LEU A 231 0.67 -17.20 43.56
C LEU A 231 -0.41 -17.76 42.63
N THR A 232 -1.53 -18.23 43.25
CA THR A 232 -2.67 -18.73 42.47
C THR A 232 -3.74 -17.67 42.44
N PHE A 233 -4.11 -17.23 41.25
CA PHE A 233 -5.08 -16.21 40.99
C PHE A 233 -6.31 -16.74 40.27
N VAL A 234 -7.39 -15.99 40.31
CA VAL A 234 -8.63 -16.34 39.62
C VAL A 234 -8.77 -15.48 38.37
N HIS A 235 -8.84 -16.13 37.20
CA HIS A 235 -8.98 -15.46 35.92
C HIS A 235 -10.13 -14.43 35.93
N GLY A 236 -9.86 -13.22 35.41
CA GLY A 236 -10.84 -12.13 35.30
C GLY A 236 -11.07 -11.33 36.58
N LYS A 237 -10.51 -11.71 37.73
CA LYS A 237 -10.59 -10.93 38.96
C LYS A 237 -9.40 -10.00 39.12
N LEU A 238 -9.67 -8.78 39.56
CA LEU A 238 -8.64 -7.84 39.96
C LEU A 238 -7.94 -8.35 41.23
N ILE A 239 -6.63 -8.30 41.24
CA ILE A 239 -5.80 -8.81 42.30
C ILE A 239 -4.93 -7.68 42.81
N GLN A 240 -4.93 -7.53 44.14
CA GLN A 240 -3.99 -6.68 44.85
C GLN A 240 -2.99 -7.57 45.57
N ASP A 241 -1.74 -7.39 45.28
CA ASP A 241 -0.66 -7.99 46.04
C ASP A 241 0.20 -6.91 46.69
N VAL A 242 0.69 -7.18 47.89
CA VAL A 242 1.56 -6.28 48.63
C VAL A 242 2.99 -6.77 48.42
N LEU A 243 3.74 -6.04 47.64
CA LEU A 243 5.15 -6.28 47.45
C LEU A 243 5.91 -5.50 48.52
N ALA A 244 6.52 -6.18 49.44
CA ALA A 244 7.32 -5.59 50.51
C ALA A 244 8.77 -5.35 50.10
#